data_8ede6677a7e7bdb0ea706e73fe847395
#
_entry.id   8ede6677a7e7bdb0ea706e73fe847395
#
_cell.length_a   1.000
_cell.length_b   1.000
_cell.length_c   1.000
_cell.angle_alpha   90.00
_cell.angle_beta   90.00
_cell.angle_gamma   90.00
#
_symmetry.space_group_name_H-M   'P 1'
#
loop_
_entity.id
_entity.type
_entity.pdbx_description
1 polymer ?
#
loop_
_entity_poly.entity_id
_entity_poly.type
_entity_poly.pdbx_seq_one_letter_code
_entity_poly.pdbx_strand_id
1 'polypeptide(L)'
;AATLAASIMAVCYDNQDHPEYQNLTNVFYFITEMCSDYRGALPLQFYIDSLPEEHPAKILLAATKVAAMRTRSSFYVSAIMTLKLLTIPAINQMSNKSDFDIGKMIDEGKKIIIYLCLPARDKTYFPLASLVLRQLSDLIDYAADEKYGGRVPVRWNFVDDELGNFTKITNMRQQTSFGTGKGIRHFMFIQSYAQLDDVYGEKVSQI
;
A
#
# COMPACT_ATOMS: atom_id res chain seq x y z
N ALA A 1 -12.08 1.77 -4.28
CA ALA A 1 -11.20 0.59 -4.08
C ALA A 1 -10.99 -0.18 -5.38
N ALA A 2 -12.04 -0.71 -6.05
CA ALA A 2 -11.91 -1.53 -7.25
C ALA A 2 -11.16 -0.84 -8.40
N THR A 3 -11.45 0.42 -8.70
CA THR A 3 -10.77 1.19 -9.75
C THR A 3 -9.27 1.30 -9.49
N LEU A 4 -8.87 1.60 -8.25
CA LEU A 4 -7.46 1.72 -7.88
C LEU A 4 -6.76 0.36 -8.00
N ALA A 5 -7.37 -0.70 -7.49
CA ALA A 5 -6.82 -2.05 -7.61
C ALA A 5 -6.65 -2.47 -9.08
N ALA A 6 -7.65 -2.21 -9.92
CA ALA A 6 -7.59 -2.48 -11.34
C ALA A 6 -6.48 -1.70 -12.06
N SER A 7 -6.30 -0.42 -11.70
CA SER A 7 -5.24 0.41 -12.29
C SER A 7 -3.84 -0.06 -11.86
N ILE A 8 -3.69 -0.52 -10.61
CA ILE A 8 -2.44 -1.14 -10.15
C ILE A 8 -2.16 -2.41 -10.94
N MET A 9 -3.16 -3.28 -11.09
CA MET A 9 -3.01 -4.52 -11.87
C MET A 9 -2.70 -4.26 -13.34
N ALA A 10 -3.32 -3.23 -13.96
CA ALA A 10 -3.01 -2.83 -15.33
C ALA A 10 -1.55 -2.41 -15.47
N VAL A 11 -1.10 -1.47 -14.64
CA VAL A 11 0.29 -0.98 -14.69
C VAL A 11 1.30 -2.08 -14.41
N CYS A 12 1.04 -2.96 -13.44
CA CYS A 12 1.94 -4.07 -13.13
C CYS A 12 1.97 -5.12 -14.26
N TYR A 13 0.83 -5.45 -14.84
CA TYR A 13 0.73 -6.47 -15.88
C TYR A 13 1.33 -6.00 -17.20
N ASP A 14 1.06 -4.76 -17.61
CA ASP A 14 1.59 -4.19 -18.85
C ASP A 14 3.12 -3.94 -18.78
N ASN A 15 3.69 -3.90 -17.57
CA ASN A 15 5.11 -3.65 -17.36
C ASN A 15 5.81 -4.82 -16.66
N GLN A 16 5.46 -6.07 -16.96
CA GLN A 16 6.10 -7.26 -16.37
C GLN A 16 7.60 -7.33 -16.67
N ASP A 17 8.00 -6.90 -17.85
CA ASP A 17 9.40 -6.87 -18.30
C ASP A 17 10.14 -5.58 -17.85
N HIS A 18 9.42 -4.64 -17.23
CA HIS A 18 9.90 -3.32 -16.82
C HIS A 18 9.50 -2.99 -15.38
N PRO A 19 10.06 -3.68 -14.37
CA PRO A 19 9.67 -3.49 -12.96
C PRO A 19 9.88 -2.05 -12.45
N GLU A 20 10.76 -1.28 -13.07
CA GLU A 20 10.98 0.14 -12.76
C GLU A 20 9.74 1.01 -13.03
N TYR A 21 8.83 0.56 -13.91
CA TYR A 21 7.57 1.26 -14.19
C TYR A 21 6.41 0.79 -13.30
N GLN A 22 6.60 -0.28 -12.53
CA GLN A 22 5.58 -0.80 -11.60
C GLN A 22 5.55 0.00 -10.30
N ASN A 23 5.20 1.27 -10.37
CA ASN A 23 5.13 2.15 -9.22
C ASN A 23 3.81 2.94 -9.16
N LEU A 24 3.46 3.44 -7.97
CA LEU A 24 2.19 4.11 -7.74
C LEU A 24 2.08 5.47 -8.45
N THR A 25 3.18 6.09 -8.82
CA THR A 25 3.19 7.30 -9.64
C THR A 25 2.68 7.01 -11.05
N ASN A 26 3.12 5.92 -11.65
CA ASN A 26 2.62 5.49 -12.95
C ASN A 26 1.15 5.07 -12.88
N VAL A 27 0.70 4.51 -11.76
CA VAL A 27 -0.74 4.27 -11.52
C VAL A 27 -1.52 5.59 -11.47
N PHE A 28 -0.98 6.62 -10.85
CA PHE A 28 -1.61 7.96 -10.84
C PHE A 28 -1.74 8.52 -12.27
N TYR A 29 -0.67 8.49 -13.06
CA TYR A 29 -0.71 8.94 -14.45
C TYR A 29 -1.65 8.08 -15.32
N PHE A 30 -1.62 6.78 -15.14
CA PHE A 30 -2.56 5.88 -15.83
C PHE A 30 -4.02 6.28 -15.60
N ILE A 31 -4.40 6.53 -14.33
CA ILE A 31 -5.79 6.95 -14.03
C ILE A 31 -6.08 8.33 -14.60
N THR A 32 -5.18 9.29 -14.47
CA THR A 32 -5.41 10.66 -14.95
C THR A 32 -5.57 10.72 -16.47
N GLU A 33 -4.75 10.00 -17.22
CA GLU A 33 -4.80 9.98 -18.67
C GLU A 33 -5.94 9.11 -19.20
N MET A 34 -6.08 7.89 -18.68
CA MET A 34 -7.08 6.92 -19.18
C MET A 34 -8.52 7.29 -18.80
N CYS A 35 -8.72 8.02 -17.70
CA CYS A 35 -10.04 8.43 -17.23
C CYS A 35 -10.41 9.86 -17.62
N SER A 36 -9.57 10.56 -18.37
CA SER A 36 -9.88 11.86 -18.94
C SER A 36 -10.77 11.73 -20.17
N ASP A 37 -11.74 12.65 -20.32
CA ASP A 37 -12.57 12.69 -21.53
C ASP A 37 -11.71 13.11 -22.73
N TYR A 38 -11.68 12.28 -23.75
CA TYR A 38 -11.03 12.58 -25.02
C TYR A 38 -12.06 12.52 -26.14
N ARG A 39 -12.56 13.69 -26.56
CA ARG A 39 -13.56 13.83 -27.65
C ARG A 39 -14.84 13.03 -27.42
N GLY A 40 -15.32 13.00 -26.19
CA GLY A 40 -16.53 12.26 -25.82
C GLY A 40 -16.35 10.77 -25.54
N ALA A 41 -15.10 10.29 -25.53
CA ALA A 41 -14.79 8.90 -25.20
C ALA A 41 -13.74 8.85 -24.07
N LEU A 42 -13.80 7.79 -23.25
CA LEU A 42 -12.80 7.51 -22.24
C LEU A 42 -11.75 6.54 -22.81
N PRO A 43 -10.46 6.91 -22.88
CA PRO A 43 -9.39 6.02 -23.29
C PRO A 43 -9.39 4.70 -22.52
N LEU A 44 -9.72 4.72 -21.23
CA LEU A 44 -9.87 3.54 -20.40
C LEU A 44 -10.80 2.48 -21.00
N GLN A 45 -11.88 2.88 -21.67
CA GLN A 45 -12.82 1.92 -22.25
C GLN A 45 -12.17 1.14 -23.39
N PHE A 46 -11.45 1.84 -24.29
CA PHE A 46 -10.72 1.19 -25.38
C PHE A 46 -9.64 0.26 -24.86
N TYR A 47 -8.90 0.70 -23.83
CA TYR A 47 -7.90 -0.11 -23.18
C TYR A 47 -8.52 -1.41 -22.62
N ILE A 48 -9.60 -1.32 -21.84
CA ILE A 48 -10.27 -2.49 -21.26
C ILE A 48 -10.77 -3.45 -22.34
N ASP A 49 -11.32 -2.92 -23.44
CA ASP A 49 -11.88 -3.74 -24.52
C ASP A 49 -10.77 -4.45 -25.33
N SER A 50 -9.56 -3.90 -25.34
CA SER A 50 -8.38 -4.52 -25.96
C SER A 50 -7.73 -5.63 -25.12
N LEU A 51 -8.01 -5.68 -23.80
CA LEU A 51 -7.39 -6.67 -22.91
C LEU A 51 -7.97 -8.08 -23.12
N PRO A 52 -7.15 -9.14 -22.93
CA PRO A 52 -7.63 -10.52 -22.83
C PRO A 52 -8.72 -10.68 -21.76
N GLU A 53 -9.61 -11.66 -21.94
CA GLU A 53 -10.73 -11.89 -20.99
C GLU A 53 -10.25 -12.23 -19.58
N GLU A 54 -9.12 -12.93 -19.47
CA GLU A 54 -8.53 -13.37 -18.20
C GLU A 54 -7.72 -12.26 -17.51
N HIS A 55 -7.58 -11.09 -18.14
CA HIS A 55 -6.75 -10.03 -17.58
C HIS A 55 -7.33 -9.50 -16.27
N PRO A 56 -6.57 -9.48 -15.16
CA PRO A 56 -7.11 -9.14 -13.84
C PRO A 56 -7.70 -7.74 -13.76
N ALA A 57 -7.13 -6.76 -14.47
CA ALA A 57 -7.69 -5.41 -14.53
C ALA A 57 -9.08 -5.40 -15.21
N LYS A 58 -9.31 -6.21 -16.25
CA LYS A 58 -10.60 -6.33 -16.94
C LYS A 58 -11.67 -6.86 -15.99
N ILE A 59 -11.35 -7.90 -15.24
CA ILE A 59 -12.25 -8.52 -14.26
C ILE A 59 -12.64 -7.48 -13.17
N LEU A 60 -11.65 -6.78 -12.60
CA LEU A 60 -11.88 -5.79 -11.55
C LEU A 60 -12.68 -4.57 -12.03
N LEU A 61 -12.55 -4.19 -13.30
CA LEU A 61 -13.28 -3.08 -13.90
C LEU A 61 -14.67 -3.45 -14.42
N ALA A 62 -15.01 -4.73 -14.48
CA ALA A 62 -16.33 -5.19 -14.93
C ALA A 62 -17.46 -4.54 -14.13
N ALA A 63 -17.31 -4.39 -12.81
CA ALA A 63 -18.28 -3.71 -11.97
C ALA A 63 -18.43 -2.21 -12.30
N THR A 64 -17.37 -1.55 -12.79
CA THR A 64 -17.44 -0.14 -13.18
C THR A 64 -18.16 0.05 -14.51
N LYS A 65 -18.16 -0.95 -15.41
CA LYS A 65 -18.87 -0.90 -16.70
C LYS A 65 -20.39 -0.73 -16.51
N VAL A 66 -20.96 -1.31 -15.46
CA VAL A 66 -22.40 -1.28 -15.16
C VAL A 66 -22.84 0.07 -14.56
N ALA A 67 -21.92 0.82 -13.96
CA ALA A 67 -22.25 2.09 -13.31
C ALA A 67 -22.50 3.21 -14.34
N ALA A 68 -23.43 4.13 -14.02
CA ALA A 68 -23.66 5.31 -14.82
C ALA A 68 -22.40 6.19 -14.92
N MET A 69 -22.22 6.93 -16.02
CA MET A 69 -21.03 7.76 -16.28
C MET A 69 -20.70 8.69 -15.11
N ARG A 70 -21.70 9.35 -14.53
CA ARG A 70 -21.53 10.25 -13.38
C ARG A 70 -20.95 9.52 -12.15
N THR A 71 -21.38 8.30 -11.92
CA THR A 71 -20.88 7.44 -10.81
C THR A 71 -19.44 6.99 -11.08
N ARG A 72 -19.13 6.63 -12.33
CA ARG A 72 -17.75 6.26 -12.72
C ARG A 72 -16.79 7.41 -12.50
N SER A 73 -17.14 8.64 -12.89
CA SER A 73 -16.30 9.82 -12.67
C SER A 73 -15.98 10.02 -11.19
N SER A 74 -16.94 9.78 -10.28
CA SER A 74 -16.70 9.85 -8.83
C SER A 74 -15.68 8.80 -8.36
N PHE A 75 -15.70 7.60 -8.93
CA PHE A 75 -14.72 6.56 -8.61
C PHE A 75 -13.32 6.93 -9.07
N TYR A 76 -13.18 7.53 -10.26
CA TYR A 76 -11.89 7.98 -10.79
C TYR A 76 -11.31 9.11 -9.96
N VAL A 77 -12.11 10.13 -9.65
CA VAL A 77 -11.70 11.23 -8.77
C VAL A 77 -11.27 10.72 -7.40
N SER A 78 -12.02 9.80 -6.81
CA SER A 78 -11.65 9.19 -5.52
C SER A 78 -10.32 8.45 -5.59
N ALA A 79 -10.05 7.71 -6.66
CA ALA A 79 -8.77 7.02 -6.85
C ALA A 79 -7.60 8.02 -7.00
N ILE A 80 -7.77 9.07 -7.81
CA ILE A 80 -6.78 10.15 -7.98
C ILE A 80 -6.48 10.82 -6.64
N MET A 81 -7.53 11.16 -5.86
CA MET A 81 -7.35 11.79 -4.55
C MET A 81 -6.61 10.91 -3.55
N THR A 82 -6.80 9.59 -3.61
CA THR A 82 -6.04 8.63 -2.79
C THR A 82 -4.56 8.66 -3.11
N LEU A 83 -4.19 8.85 -4.39
CA LEU A 83 -2.80 8.88 -4.85
C LEU A 83 -2.17 10.27 -4.83
N LYS A 84 -2.92 11.31 -4.41
CA LYS A 84 -2.47 12.70 -4.46
C LYS A 84 -1.12 12.95 -3.76
N LEU A 85 -0.84 12.25 -2.67
CA LEU A 85 0.45 12.39 -1.97
C LEU A 85 1.65 12.07 -2.85
N LEU A 86 1.48 11.15 -3.81
CA LEU A 86 2.55 10.74 -4.73
C LEU A 86 2.89 11.80 -5.79
N THR A 87 2.08 12.85 -5.92
CA THR A 87 2.38 13.99 -6.82
C THR A 87 3.33 15.01 -6.19
N ILE A 88 3.61 14.90 -4.88
CA ILE A 88 4.60 15.73 -4.20
C ILE A 88 5.99 15.31 -4.70
N PRO A 89 6.81 16.23 -5.27
CA PRO A 89 8.05 15.85 -5.94
C PRO A 89 9.00 14.99 -5.11
N ALA A 90 9.17 15.31 -3.82
CA ALA A 90 10.03 14.54 -2.93
C ALA A 90 9.51 13.10 -2.71
N ILE A 91 8.20 12.93 -2.55
CA ILE A 91 7.58 11.61 -2.40
C ILE A 91 7.63 10.83 -3.70
N ASN A 92 7.35 11.50 -4.81
CA ASN A 92 7.44 10.91 -6.14
C ASN A 92 8.85 10.35 -6.37
N GLN A 93 9.90 11.14 -6.15
CA GLN A 93 11.28 10.71 -6.31
C GLN A 93 11.64 9.52 -5.41
N MET A 94 11.14 9.50 -4.18
CA MET A 94 11.39 8.45 -3.20
C MET A 94 10.64 7.15 -3.54
N SER A 95 9.43 7.25 -4.10
CA SER A 95 8.55 6.09 -4.34
C SER A 95 8.68 5.46 -5.72
N ASN A 96 9.43 6.09 -6.64
CA ASN A 96 9.59 5.59 -8.02
C ASN A 96 10.60 4.45 -8.16
N LYS A 97 11.42 4.22 -7.16
CA LYS A 97 12.43 3.15 -7.16
C LYS A 97 12.52 2.50 -5.79
N SER A 98 12.99 1.26 -5.79
CA SER A 98 13.35 0.55 -4.56
C SER A 98 14.86 0.51 -4.44
N ASP A 99 15.39 1.13 -3.39
CA ASP A 99 16.83 1.12 -3.10
C ASP A 99 17.26 -0.15 -2.33
N PHE A 100 16.30 -0.91 -1.80
CA PHE A 100 16.55 -2.17 -1.10
C PHE A 100 15.40 -3.16 -1.30
N ASP A 101 15.74 -4.45 -1.22
CA ASP A 101 14.80 -5.57 -1.37
C ASP A 101 14.64 -6.27 -0.02
N ILE A 102 13.46 -6.12 0.58
CA ILE A 102 13.15 -6.73 1.89
C ILE A 102 13.13 -8.26 1.80
N GLY A 103 12.61 -8.83 0.72
CA GLY A 103 12.60 -10.28 0.51
C GLY A 103 14.02 -10.85 0.56
N LYS A 104 14.92 -10.23 -0.19
CA LYS A 104 16.34 -10.60 -0.19
C LYS A 104 17.00 -10.42 1.18
N MET A 105 16.67 -9.35 1.90
CA MET A 105 17.19 -9.11 3.25
C MET A 105 16.73 -10.19 4.23
N ILE A 106 15.49 -10.66 4.13
CA ILE A 106 14.97 -11.77 4.92
C ILE A 106 15.73 -13.06 4.58
N ASP A 107 15.89 -13.35 3.28
CA ASP A 107 16.53 -14.57 2.78
C ASP A 107 18.03 -14.63 3.15
N GLU A 108 18.73 -13.50 3.12
CA GLU A 108 20.15 -13.42 3.52
C GLU A 108 20.35 -13.55 5.03
N GLY A 109 19.32 -13.38 5.85
CA GLY A 109 19.40 -13.48 7.31
C GLY A 109 20.34 -12.46 7.96
N LYS A 110 20.64 -11.36 7.26
CA LYS A 110 21.52 -10.31 7.77
C LYS A 110 20.82 -9.48 8.85
N LYS A 111 21.59 -9.04 9.84
CA LYS A 111 21.13 -8.04 10.81
C LYS A 111 21.13 -6.67 10.15
N ILE A 112 19.97 -6.07 10.07
CA ILE A 112 19.76 -4.74 9.47
C ILE A 112 18.99 -3.85 10.44
N ILE A 113 19.13 -2.53 10.28
CA ILE A 113 18.32 -1.53 10.96
C ILE A 113 17.78 -0.60 9.89
N ILE A 114 16.46 -0.42 9.88
CA ILE A 114 15.77 0.51 8.99
C ILE A 114 15.21 1.64 9.86
N TYR A 115 15.61 2.88 9.58
CA TYR A 115 15.08 4.06 10.24
C TYR A 115 14.02 4.72 9.34
N LEU A 116 12.79 4.80 9.83
CA LEU A 116 11.71 5.54 9.20
C LEU A 116 11.54 6.88 9.91
N CYS A 117 12.17 7.91 9.36
CA CYS A 117 12.16 9.25 9.96
C CYS A 117 11.00 10.08 9.38
N LEU A 118 10.13 10.58 10.25
CA LEU A 118 8.99 11.41 9.89
C LEU A 118 9.12 12.82 10.46
N PRO A 119 8.75 13.87 9.70
CA PRO A 119 8.74 15.23 10.24
C PRO A 119 7.62 15.37 11.29
N ALA A 120 7.98 15.66 12.52
CA ALA A 120 7.03 15.75 13.66
C ALA A 120 5.91 16.79 13.45
N ARG A 121 6.18 17.85 12.66
CA ARG A 121 5.23 18.97 12.45
C ARG A 121 4.26 18.74 11.29
N ASP A 122 4.54 17.78 10.40
CA ASP A 122 3.75 17.56 9.18
C ASP A 122 3.17 16.15 9.15
N LYS A 123 1.92 16.04 9.53
CA LYS A 123 1.19 14.76 9.54
C LYS A 123 0.82 14.24 8.15
N THR A 124 1.08 15.00 7.10
CA THR A 124 0.76 14.62 5.71
C THR A 124 1.44 13.31 5.29
N TYR A 125 2.61 13.02 5.86
CA TYR A 125 3.41 11.83 5.50
C TYR A 125 3.07 10.58 6.32
N PHE A 126 2.33 10.70 7.41
CA PHE A 126 1.99 9.56 8.27
C PHE A 126 1.22 8.43 7.58
N PRO A 127 0.29 8.69 6.63
CA PRO A 127 -0.35 7.62 5.86
C PRO A 127 0.65 6.76 5.05
N LEU A 128 1.68 7.38 4.49
CA LEU A 128 2.73 6.65 3.76
C LEU A 128 3.57 5.79 4.70
N ALA A 129 3.92 6.32 5.86
CA ALA A 129 4.65 5.57 6.89
C ALA A 129 3.84 4.36 7.37
N SER A 130 2.54 4.55 7.64
CA SER A 130 1.65 3.45 8.01
C SER A 130 1.55 2.38 6.91
N LEU A 131 1.57 2.80 5.63
CA LEU A 131 1.60 1.89 4.49
C LEU A 131 2.91 1.10 4.44
N VAL A 132 4.05 1.76 4.63
CA VAL A 132 5.38 1.11 4.66
C VAL A 132 5.46 0.08 5.79
N LEU A 133 5.07 0.46 7.01
CA LEU A 133 5.05 -0.46 8.16
C LEU A 133 4.18 -1.68 7.89
N ARG A 134 3.01 -1.46 7.31
CA ARG A 134 2.12 -2.56 6.93
C ARG A 134 2.75 -3.46 5.88
N GLN A 135 3.29 -2.90 4.79
CA GLN A 135 3.93 -3.69 3.73
C GLN A 135 5.11 -4.51 4.24
N LEU A 136 5.95 -3.92 5.10
CA LEU A 136 7.06 -4.63 5.74
C LEU A 136 6.55 -5.83 6.54
N SER A 137 5.54 -5.62 7.37
CA SER A 137 4.96 -6.68 8.18
C SER A 137 4.31 -7.77 7.34
N ASP A 138 3.53 -7.39 6.30
CA ASP A 138 2.87 -8.34 5.40
C ASP A 138 3.90 -9.18 4.62
N LEU A 139 5.01 -8.58 4.18
CA LEU A 139 6.10 -9.29 3.49
C LEU A 139 6.82 -10.30 4.40
N ILE A 140 7.08 -9.91 5.66
CA ILE A 140 7.72 -10.80 6.64
C ILE A 140 6.76 -11.94 6.99
N ASP A 141 5.48 -11.65 7.18
CA ASP A 141 4.43 -12.62 7.47
C ASP A 141 4.30 -13.65 6.34
N TYR A 142 4.24 -13.16 5.09
CA TYR A 142 4.23 -13.99 3.89
C TYR A 142 5.46 -14.87 3.78
N ALA A 143 6.66 -14.29 3.99
CA ALA A 143 7.90 -15.06 3.95
C ALA A 143 7.93 -16.15 5.03
N ALA A 144 7.45 -15.85 6.25
CA ALA A 144 7.36 -16.83 7.32
C ALA A 144 6.52 -18.04 6.92
N ASP A 145 5.35 -17.82 6.34
CA ASP A 145 4.43 -18.89 5.98
C ASP A 145 4.90 -19.67 4.74
N GLU A 146 5.25 -18.98 3.67
CA GLU A 146 5.51 -19.63 2.37
C GLU A 146 6.93 -20.17 2.21
N LYS A 147 7.93 -19.55 2.89
CA LYS A 147 9.33 -19.93 2.70
C LYS A 147 9.93 -20.65 3.89
N TYR A 148 9.52 -20.29 5.11
CA TYR A 148 10.22 -20.69 6.33
C TYR A 148 9.41 -21.54 7.31
N GLY A 149 8.30 -22.15 6.85
CA GLY A 149 7.52 -23.08 7.66
C GLY A 149 6.91 -22.46 8.92
N GLY A 150 6.55 -21.19 8.87
CA GLY A 150 5.84 -20.46 9.91
C GLY A 150 6.69 -19.47 10.71
N ARG A 151 8.02 -19.36 10.46
CA ARG A 151 8.85 -18.41 11.19
C ARG A 151 10.10 -18.00 10.41
N VAL A 152 10.33 -16.67 10.30
CA VAL A 152 11.53 -16.14 9.65
C VAL A 152 12.82 -16.46 10.44
N PRO A 153 13.97 -16.64 9.74
CA PRO A 153 15.25 -17.04 10.37
C PRO A 153 15.77 -15.98 11.35
N VAL A 154 15.60 -14.70 11.04
CA VAL A 154 16.02 -13.59 11.90
C VAL A 154 14.79 -12.84 12.36
N ARG A 155 14.73 -12.56 13.67
CA ARG A 155 13.61 -11.83 14.26
C ARG A 155 13.60 -10.37 13.81
N TRP A 156 12.42 -9.88 13.44
CA TRP A 156 12.16 -8.50 13.13
C TRP A 156 11.49 -7.79 14.30
N ASN A 157 12.09 -6.68 14.73
CA ASN A 157 11.57 -5.87 15.81
C ASN A 157 11.14 -4.52 15.24
N PHE A 158 9.86 -4.21 15.36
CA PHE A 158 9.30 -2.90 15.07
C PHE A 158 9.32 -2.08 16.35
N VAL A 159 9.96 -0.93 16.30
CA VAL A 159 10.01 0.03 17.42
C VAL A 159 9.19 1.23 16.96
N ASP A 160 7.92 1.24 17.37
CA ASP A 160 6.91 2.18 16.91
C ASP A 160 6.83 3.34 17.90
N ASP A 161 7.73 4.32 17.76
CA ASP A 161 7.75 5.52 18.59
C ASP A 161 6.57 6.42 18.22
N GLU A 162 5.84 6.88 19.24
CA GLU A 162 4.63 7.70 19.08
C GLU A 162 3.55 7.09 18.14
N LEU A 163 3.26 5.80 18.30
CA LEU A 163 2.27 5.08 17.48
C LEU A 163 0.91 5.79 17.36
N GLY A 164 0.49 6.54 18.38
CA GLY A 164 -0.75 7.31 18.37
C GLY A 164 -0.81 8.44 17.35
N ASN A 165 0.32 8.82 16.75
CA ASN A 165 0.38 9.79 15.65
C ASN A 165 0.19 9.17 14.26
N PHE A 166 0.33 7.87 14.14
CA PHE A 166 0.16 7.17 12.86
C PHE A 166 -1.30 7.07 12.45
N THR A 167 -1.56 6.98 11.16
CA THR A 167 -2.88 6.57 10.69
C THR A 167 -3.09 5.09 10.99
N LYS A 168 -4.34 4.67 11.11
CA LYS A 168 -4.69 3.29 11.44
C LYS A 168 -3.97 2.26 10.56
N ILE A 169 -3.13 1.43 11.18
CA ILE A 169 -2.51 0.27 10.53
C ILE A 169 -3.51 -0.89 10.67
N THR A 170 -4.14 -1.26 9.56
CA THR A 170 -5.36 -2.12 9.55
C THR A 170 -5.18 -3.53 10.11
N ASN A 171 -3.97 -4.09 10.04
CA ASN A 171 -3.66 -5.44 10.53
C ASN A 171 -2.85 -5.45 11.85
N MET A 172 -2.71 -4.30 12.52
CA MET A 172 -1.90 -4.17 13.75
C MET A 172 -2.30 -5.20 14.82
N ARG A 173 -3.61 -5.36 15.05
CA ARG A 173 -4.12 -6.36 16.01
C ARG A 173 -3.70 -7.79 15.68
N GLN A 174 -3.78 -8.16 14.41
CA GLN A 174 -3.38 -9.49 13.95
C GLN A 174 -1.87 -9.69 14.13
N GLN A 175 -1.08 -8.71 13.78
CA GLN A 175 0.39 -8.76 13.88
C GLN A 175 0.87 -8.85 15.32
N THR A 176 0.25 -8.12 16.24
CA THR A 176 0.60 -8.19 17.68
C THR A 176 0.20 -9.53 18.29
N SER A 177 -0.89 -10.15 17.83
CA SER A 177 -1.36 -11.43 18.36
C SER A 177 -0.58 -12.63 17.81
N PHE A 178 -0.35 -12.68 16.50
CA PHE A 178 0.26 -13.85 15.83
C PHE A 178 1.71 -13.63 15.40
N GLY A 179 2.14 -12.39 15.22
CA GLY A 179 3.46 -12.04 14.69
C GLY A 179 4.61 -12.59 15.52
N THR A 180 4.46 -12.70 16.84
CA THR A 180 5.50 -13.23 17.74
C THR A 180 5.89 -14.67 17.38
N GLY A 181 4.92 -15.51 17.01
CA GLY A 181 5.17 -16.87 16.53
C GLY A 181 5.98 -16.88 15.24
N LYS A 182 5.71 -15.95 14.34
CA LYS A 182 6.37 -15.81 13.04
C LYS A 182 7.73 -15.11 13.07
N GLY A 183 8.11 -14.57 14.22
CA GLY A 183 9.38 -13.86 14.42
C GLY A 183 9.25 -12.35 14.31
N ILE A 184 8.04 -11.79 14.39
CA ILE A 184 7.77 -10.35 14.40
C ILE A 184 7.47 -9.92 15.84
N ARG A 185 8.03 -8.79 16.27
CA ARG A 185 7.71 -8.15 17.55
C ARG A 185 7.49 -6.67 17.37
N HIS A 186 6.48 -6.14 18.06
CA HIS A 186 6.21 -4.72 18.14
C HIS A 186 6.53 -4.20 19.55
N PHE A 187 7.27 -3.10 19.62
CA PHE A 187 7.50 -2.28 20.81
C PHE A 187 6.81 -0.96 20.56
N MET A 188 5.60 -0.83 21.05
CA MET A 188 4.74 0.32 20.80
C MET A 188 4.86 1.32 21.94
N PHE A 189 5.25 2.55 21.61
CA PHE A 189 5.29 3.66 22.54
C PHE A 189 4.13 4.61 22.24
N ILE A 190 3.35 4.93 23.25
CA ILE A 190 2.19 5.81 23.19
C ILE A 190 2.25 6.83 24.32
N GLN A 191 1.78 8.05 24.07
CA GLN A 191 1.71 9.07 25.10
C GLN A 191 0.48 8.90 25.99
N SER A 192 -0.64 8.43 25.43
CA SER A 192 -1.86 8.13 26.16
C SER A 192 -2.71 7.07 25.44
N TYR A 193 -3.52 6.36 26.22
CA TYR A 193 -4.52 5.43 25.66
C TYR A 193 -5.60 6.16 24.84
N ALA A 194 -5.93 7.41 25.20
CA ALA A 194 -6.90 8.20 24.44
C ALA A 194 -6.48 8.40 22.97
N GLN A 195 -5.18 8.62 22.69
CA GLN A 195 -4.68 8.68 21.31
C GLN A 195 -4.87 7.37 20.56
N LEU A 196 -4.68 6.26 21.25
CA LEU A 196 -4.89 4.94 20.63
C LEU A 196 -6.37 4.70 20.33
N ASP A 197 -7.26 5.10 21.24
CA ASP A 197 -8.71 5.02 21.05
C ASP A 197 -9.20 5.89 19.89
N ASP A 198 -8.64 7.09 19.72
CA ASP A 198 -8.95 7.98 18.59
C ASP A 198 -8.60 7.34 17.24
N VAL A 199 -7.49 6.61 17.17
CA VAL A 199 -7.02 5.97 15.91
C VAL A 199 -7.68 4.62 15.66
N TYR A 200 -7.81 3.79 16.68
CA TYR A 200 -8.21 2.39 16.55
C TYR A 200 -9.62 2.10 17.06
N GLY A 201 -10.20 2.99 17.88
CA GLY A 201 -11.49 2.85 18.56
C GLY A 201 -11.34 2.20 19.95
N GLU A 202 -12.26 2.55 20.86
CA GLU A 202 -12.23 2.19 22.29
C GLU A 202 -12.05 0.69 22.62
N LYS A 203 -12.35 -0.20 21.70
CA LYS A 203 -12.22 -1.66 21.92
C LYS A 203 -10.81 -2.19 21.63
N VAL A 204 -9.94 -1.40 21.03
CA VAL A 204 -8.60 -1.84 20.62
C VAL A 204 -7.55 -1.48 21.63
N SER A 205 -7.77 -0.42 22.43
CA SER A 205 -6.90 -0.03 23.54
C SER A 205 -6.92 -1.04 24.71
N GLN A 206 -7.86 -1.97 24.70
CA GLN A 206 -8.01 -3.00 25.75
C GLN A 206 -7.29 -4.33 25.41
N ILE A 207 -6.50 -4.35 24.33
CA ILE A 207 -5.70 -5.50 23.89
C ILE A 207 -4.24 -5.26 24.20
#